data_002822920e5dcf1228b7a8779e9921d0
#
_entry.id   002822920e5dcf1228b7a8779e9921d0
#
_cell.length_a   1.000
_cell.length_b   1.000
_cell.length_c   1.000
_cell.angle_alpha   90.00
_cell.angle_beta   90.00
_cell.angle_gamma   90.00
#
_symmetry.space_group_name_H-M   'P 1'
#
loop_
_entity.id
_entity.type
_entity.pdbx_description
1 polymer ?
#
loop_
_entity_poly.entity_id
_entity_poly.type
_entity_poly.pdbx_seq_one_letter_code
_entity_poly.pdbx_strand_id
1 'polypeptide(L)'
;MNRVSKGHDPIKVSELLEHTIKAHEIQGVLALDNSFNKVGLDHVLLVRVASSALSSYLLGGDYDDVCNTVSHAWLDGSSLRTYRHAPNTGSRKSWAAGDATSRAVHLAWLTTRGEGGYRGALSAKTWGFSDVSFKSKPIKRSQEYGTYVMENILFKISFPAEFHAQTAVEAGISLHEKYRDKLDKISSIEVETQEPAVRIISKTGPLHNYADRDHCLQYMIAIALIYGEVEAKHYQDCLLYTSPSPRDSR
;
A
#
# COMPACT_ATOMS: atom_id res chain seq x y z
N MET A 1 -9.73 12.14 16.68
CA MET A 1 -9.67 12.81 17.98
C MET A 1 -9.77 14.30 17.76
N ASN A 2 -10.73 14.96 18.36
CA ASN A 2 -10.94 16.37 18.09
C ASN A 2 -9.89 17.21 18.84
N ARG A 3 -9.01 17.88 18.12
CA ARG A 3 -7.98 18.77 18.64
C ARG A 3 -8.59 19.90 19.46
N VAL A 4 -9.73 20.42 19.03
CA VAL A 4 -10.47 21.51 19.72
C VAL A 4 -10.94 21.10 21.11
N SER A 5 -11.34 19.82 21.31
CA SER A 5 -11.76 19.34 22.63
C SER A 5 -10.66 19.33 23.69
N LYS A 6 -9.40 19.56 23.27
CA LYS A 6 -8.22 19.69 24.12
C LYS A 6 -7.69 21.12 24.23
N GLY A 7 -8.46 22.12 23.80
CA GLY A 7 -8.07 23.52 23.87
C GLY A 7 -7.11 23.98 22.76
N HIS A 8 -6.89 23.17 21.71
CA HIS A 8 -6.12 23.59 20.56
C HIS A 8 -7.03 24.21 19.49
N ASP A 9 -6.51 25.18 18.74
CA ASP A 9 -7.22 25.79 17.65
C ASP A 9 -7.55 24.77 16.52
N PRO A 10 -8.66 24.98 15.80
CA PRO A 10 -9.00 24.20 14.62
C PRO A 10 -7.86 24.24 13.57
N ILE A 11 -7.61 23.12 12.93
CA ILE A 11 -6.64 23.03 11.83
C ILE A 11 -7.27 23.66 10.58
N LYS A 12 -6.55 24.57 9.92
CA LYS A 12 -6.93 25.10 8.60
C LYS A 12 -6.76 24.02 7.52
N VAL A 13 -7.50 24.15 6.43
CA VAL A 13 -7.38 23.23 5.28
C VAL A 13 -5.96 23.26 4.69
N SER A 14 -5.32 24.44 4.65
CA SER A 14 -3.92 24.58 4.22
C SER A 14 -2.94 23.79 5.10
N GLU A 15 -3.13 23.82 6.40
CA GLU A 15 -2.31 23.03 7.34
C GLU A 15 -2.56 21.52 7.16
N LEU A 16 -3.82 21.13 6.93
CA LEU A 16 -4.15 19.73 6.64
C LEU A 16 -3.44 19.23 5.37
N LEU A 17 -3.44 20.03 4.32
CA LEU A 17 -2.74 19.71 3.06
C LEU A 17 -1.23 19.60 3.29
N GLU A 18 -0.64 20.55 4.01
CA GLU A 18 0.79 20.51 4.36
C GLU A 18 1.15 19.24 5.14
N HIS A 19 0.36 18.87 6.14
CA HIS A 19 0.59 17.64 6.90
C HIS A 19 0.38 16.37 6.05
N THR A 20 -0.53 16.40 5.08
CA THR A 20 -0.70 15.30 4.14
C THR A 20 0.53 15.15 3.24
N ILE A 21 1.09 16.24 2.74
CA ILE A 21 2.35 16.24 1.98
C ILE A 21 3.50 15.66 2.83
N LYS A 22 3.65 16.13 4.07
CA LYS A 22 4.66 15.60 5.00
C LYS A 22 4.49 14.10 5.26
N ALA A 23 3.27 13.60 5.38
CA ALA A 23 3.02 12.18 5.55
C ALA A 23 3.49 11.37 4.33
N HIS A 24 3.20 11.84 3.13
CA HIS A 24 3.65 11.19 1.88
C HIS A 24 5.17 11.25 1.74
N GLU A 25 5.76 12.39 2.07
CA GLU A 25 7.20 12.59 1.99
C GLU A 25 7.96 11.64 2.92
N ILE A 26 7.56 11.54 4.18
CA ILE A 26 8.18 10.61 5.15
C ILE A 26 8.09 9.16 4.64
N GLN A 27 6.92 8.73 4.19
CA GLN A 27 6.71 7.38 3.69
C GLN A 27 7.52 7.10 2.43
N GLY A 28 7.43 8.00 1.45
CA GLY A 28 8.04 7.80 0.14
C GLY A 28 9.55 7.84 0.19
N VAL A 29 10.14 8.82 0.88
CA VAL A 29 11.60 8.93 1.04
C VAL A 29 12.19 7.68 1.71
N LEU A 30 11.54 7.17 2.76
CA LEU A 30 11.96 5.91 3.38
C LEU A 30 11.78 4.71 2.44
N ALA A 31 10.75 4.70 1.60
CA ALA A 31 10.49 3.61 0.66
C ALA A 31 11.49 3.55 -0.51
N LEU A 32 12.07 4.68 -0.91
CA LEU A 32 13.03 4.74 -2.02
C LEU A 32 14.21 3.79 -1.84
N ASP A 33 14.79 3.77 -0.64
CA ASP A 33 15.99 2.99 -0.36
C ASP A 33 15.71 1.65 0.33
N ASN A 34 14.48 1.45 0.82
CA ASN A 34 14.16 0.33 1.70
C ASN A 34 12.97 -0.49 1.18
N SER A 35 13.26 -1.59 0.52
CA SER A 35 12.23 -2.48 0.00
C SER A 35 11.72 -3.44 1.09
N PHE A 36 10.72 -3.04 1.85
CA PHE A 36 10.12 -3.82 2.94
C PHE A 36 9.53 -5.15 2.44
N ASN A 37 8.92 -5.17 1.27
CA ASN A 37 8.34 -6.38 0.71
C ASN A 37 9.37 -7.46 0.35
N LYS A 38 10.64 -7.11 0.10
CA LYS A 38 11.72 -8.06 -0.13
C LYS A 38 12.15 -8.82 1.14
N VAL A 39 11.75 -8.32 2.29
CA VAL A 39 11.98 -9.00 3.58
C VAL A 39 10.69 -9.57 4.20
N GLY A 40 9.59 -9.57 3.46
CA GLY A 40 8.31 -10.11 3.91
C GLY A 40 7.44 -9.14 4.71
N LEU A 41 7.86 -7.88 4.82
CA LEU A 41 7.12 -6.83 5.52
C LEU A 41 6.24 -6.03 4.57
N ASP A 42 5.11 -5.56 5.08
CA ASP A 42 4.23 -4.66 4.35
C ASP A 42 4.65 -3.20 4.52
N HIS A 43 4.50 -2.40 3.47
CA HIS A 43 4.79 -0.97 3.48
C HIS A 43 3.84 -0.16 4.39
N VAL A 44 2.73 -0.73 4.87
CA VAL A 44 1.88 -0.07 5.88
C VAL A 44 2.61 0.21 7.20
N LEU A 45 3.77 -0.42 7.43
CA LEU A 45 4.68 -0.01 8.48
C LEU A 45 5.07 1.47 8.34
N LEU A 46 5.35 1.93 7.12
CA LEU A 46 5.72 3.32 6.86
C LEU A 46 4.52 4.27 7.06
N VAL A 47 3.30 3.81 6.79
CA VAL A 47 2.08 4.56 7.14
C VAL A 47 2.05 4.81 8.65
N ARG A 48 2.31 3.79 9.46
CA ARG A 48 2.35 3.93 10.92
C ARG A 48 3.45 4.91 11.36
N VAL A 49 4.67 4.78 10.83
CA VAL A 49 5.81 5.65 11.18
C VAL A 49 5.50 7.12 10.88
N ALA A 50 5.06 7.43 9.66
CA ALA A 50 4.72 8.78 9.27
C ALA A 50 3.54 9.35 10.06
N SER A 51 2.48 8.55 10.19
CA SER A 51 1.29 8.94 10.97
C SER A 51 1.63 9.17 12.44
N SER A 52 2.57 8.42 13.02
CA SER A 52 3.02 8.61 14.41
C SER A 52 3.67 9.97 14.62
N ALA A 53 4.59 10.35 13.73
CA ALA A 53 5.24 11.66 13.80
C ALA A 53 4.22 12.81 13.73
N LEU A 54 3.34 12.76 12.74
CA LEU A 54 2.33 13.80 12.53
C LEU A 54 1.26 13.82 13.62
N SER A 55 0.81 12.65 14.08
CA SER A 55 -0.19 12.58 15.15
C SER A 55 0.34 13.18 16.46
N SER A 56 1.60 12.90 16.81
CA SER A 56 2.22 13.48 18.00
C SER A 56 2.28 15.00 17.88
N TYR A 57 2.79 15.53 16.77
CA TYR A 57 2.82 16.96 16.50
C TYR A 57 1.42 17.60 16.56
N LEU A 58 0.43 17.01 15.89
CA LEU A 58 -0.95 17.52 15.85
C LEU A 58 -1.66 17.44 17.20
N LEU A 59 -1.23 16.57 18.10
CA LEU A 59 -1.73 16.51 19.48
C LEU A 59 -1.00 17.49 20.42
N GLY A 60 -0.07 18.29 19.89
CA GLY A 60 0.67 19.28 20.65
C GLY A 60 1.94 18.75 21.33
N GLY A 61 2.42 17.58 20.88
CA GLY A 61 3.70 17.02 21.31
C GLY A 61 4.90 17.86 20.85
N ASP A 62 5.90 17.93 21.68
CA ASP A 62 7.18 18.53 21.37
C ASP A 62 8.10 17.58 20.56
N TYR A 63 9.34 17.97 20.35
CA TYR A 63 10.31 17.15 19.61
C TYR A 63 10.56 15.79 20.26
N ASP A 64 10.66 15.74 21.58
CA ASP A 64 10.90 14.49 22.30
C ASP A 64 9.66 13.58 22.26
N ASP A 65 8.46 14.12 22.36
CA ASP A 65 7.21 13.38 22.17
C ASP A 65 7.12 12.76 20.77
N VAL A 66 7.48 13.52 19.73
CA VAL A 66 7.53 13.00 18.36
C VAL A 66 8.54 11.85 18.24
N CYS A 67 9.74 12.02 18.78
CA CYS A 67 10.77 10.99 18.79
C CYS A 67 10.31 9.72 19.54
N ASN A 68 9.68 9.90 20.70
CA ASN A 68 9.14 8.81 21.50
C ASN A 68 8.05 8.07 20.72
N THR A 69 7.10 8.79 20.12
CA THR A 69 6.02 8.19 19.32
C THR A 69 6.57 7.38 18.13
N VAL A 70 7.52 7.94 17.40
CA VAL A 70 8.15 7.25 16.26
C VAL A 70 8.92 6.00 16.72
N SER A 71 9.57 6.05 17.88
CA SER A 71 10.26 4.90 18.44
C SER A 71 9.28 3.75 18.73
N HIS A 72 8.14 4.02 19.31
CA HIS A 72 7.07 3.04 19.51
C HIS A 72 6.52 2.48 18.18
N ALA A 73 6.42 3.33 17.15
CA ALA A 73 6.00 2.84 15.84
C ALA A 73 6.96 1.79 15.25
N TRP A 74 8.26 1.91 15.53
CA TRP A 74 9.25 0.91 15.15
C TRP A 74 9.23 -0.34 16.07
N LEU A 75 8.96 -0.18 17.37
CA LEU A 75 8.79 -1.29 18.31
C LEU A 75 7.62 -2.20 17.96
N ASP A 76 6.52 -1.64 17.49
CA ASP A 76 5.37 -2.40 16.98
C ASP A 76 5.73 -3.25 15.73
N GLY A 77 6.87 -3.05 15.21
CA GLY A 77 7.74 -3.83 14.36
C GLY A 77 7.15 -4.33 13.07
N SER A 78 6.38 -5.35 13.11
CA SER A 78 6.13 -6.09 11.89
C SER A 78 4.69 -5.99 11.41
N SER A 79 4.53 -5.42 10.21
CA SER A 79 3.34 -5.64 9.41
C SER A 79 3.68 -6.72 8.40
N LEU A 80 3.27 -7.98 8.65
CA LEU A 80 3.49 -9.07 7.71
C LEU A 80 2.68 -8.88 6.44
N ARG A 81 3.28 -9.23 5.30
CA ARG A 81 2.67 -9.01 3.99
C ARG A 81 1.78 -10.16 3.50
N THR A 82 1.69 -11.26 4.21
CA THR A 82 0.96 -12.48 3.81
C THR A 82 -0.44 -12.20 3.26
N TYR A 83 -1.17 -11.25 3.87
CA TYR A 83 -2.55 -10.93 3.46
C TYR A 83 -2.68 -10.25 2.09
N ARG A 84 -1.57 -9.93 1.41
CA ARG A 84 -1.53 -9.38 0.04
C ARG A 84 -1.09 -10.37 -1.02
N HIS A 85 -0.69 -11.58 -0.63
CA HIS A 85 -0.17 -12.58 -1.54
C HIS A 85 -1.16 -13.72 -1.78
N ALA A 86 -1.09 -14.32 -2.96
CA ALA A 86 -1.79 -15.54 -3.26
C ALA A 86 -1.32 -16.67 -2.32
N PRO A 87 -2.23 -17.54 -1.83
CA PRO A 87 -3.66 -17.54 -2.09
C PRO A 87 -4.46 -16.61 -1.17
N ASN A 88 -3.82 -15.78 -0.35
CA ASN A 88 -4.38 -15.14 0.83
C ASN A 88 -4.57 -13.62 0.69
N THR A 89 -4.83 -13.09 -0.50
CA THR A 89 -5.26 -11.69 -0.60
C THR A 89 -6.65 -11.57 0.00
N GLY A 90 -6.73 -10.94 1.16
CA GLY A 90 -7.96 -10.85 1.92
C GLY A 90 -8.44 -9.42 2.13
N SER A 91 -9.61 -9.28 2.78
CA SER A 91 -10.25 -7.99 3.10
C SER A 91 -9.36 -7.05 3.93
N ARG A 92 -8.40 -7.58 4.70
CA ARG A 92 -7.43 -6.76 5.45
C ARG A 92 -6.69 -5.75 4.57
N LYS A 93 -6.46 -6.05 3.29
CA LYS A 93 -5.85 -5.12 2.34
C LYS A 93 -6.56 -3.76 2.33
N SER A 94 -7.89 -3.76 2.44
CA SER A 94 -8.71 -2.55 2.35
C SER A 94 -8.64 -1.66 3.60
N TRP A 95 -8.26 -2.21 4.77
CA TRP A 95 -8.25 -1.47 6.02
C TRP A 95 -6.89 -1.45 6.75
N ALA A 96 -5.87 -2.11 6.20
CA ALA A 96 -4.55 -2.21 6.83
C ALA A 96 -3.87 -0.85 7.05
N ALA A 97 -4.02 0.10 6.12
CA ALA A 97 -3.48 1.45 6.29
C ALA A 97 -4.24 2.25 7.37
N GLY A 98 -5.57 2.10 7.43
CA GLY A 98 -6.40 2.68 8.48
C GLY A 98 -6.04 2.14 9.87
N ASP A 99 -5.82 0.84 9.99
CA ASP A 99 -5.33 0.19 11.21
C ASP A 99 -3.97 0.75 11.66
N ALA A 100 -3.02 0.87 10.72
CA ALA A 100 -1.71 1.46 10.98
C ALA A 100 -1.80 2.91 11.47
N THR A 101 -2.67 3.73 10.88
CA THR A 101 -2.91 5.12 11.31
C THR A 101 -3.61 5.17 12.68
N SER A 102 -4.60 4.31 12.91
CA SER A 102 -5.27 4.20 14.22
C SER A 102 -4.26 3.90 15.34
N ARG A 103 -3.37 2.94 15.10
CA ARG A 103 -2.31 2.60 16.05
C ARG A 103 -1.36 3.78 16.27
N ALA A 104 -0.98 4.49 15.20
CA ALA A 104 -0.13 5.68 15.30
C ALA A 104 -0.74 6.79 16.17
N VAL A 105 -2.03 7.06 16.02
CA VAL A 105 -2.75 8.02 16.85
C VAL A 105 -2.77 7.59 18.31
N HIS A 106 -2.96 6.30 18.57
CA HIS A 106 -2.92 5.76 19.94
C HIS A 106 -1.54 5.91 20.59
N LEU A 107 -0.46 5.62 19.86
CA LEU A 107 0.91 5.81 20.33
C LEU A 107 1.20 7.28 20.65
N ALA A 108 0.81 8.18 19.74
CA ALA A 108 0.93 9.62 19.98
C ALA A 108 0.13 10.10 21.18
N TRP A 109 -1.05 9.51 21.40
CA TRP A 109 -1.86 9.82 22.59
C TRP A 109 -1.19 9.39 23.90
N LEU A 110 -0.45 8.27 23.90
CA LEU A 110 0.30 7.81 25.08
C LEU A 110 1.49 8.74 25.36
N THR A 111 2.33 9.01 24.35
CA THR A 111 3.57 9.77 24.52
C THR A 111 3.31 11.22 24.90
N THR A 112 2.32 11.87 24.29
CA THR A 112 1.91 13.24 24.70
C THR A 112 1.29 13.30 26.11
N ARG A 113 1.25 12.18 26.85
CA ARG A 113 0.84 12.06 28.26
C ARG A 113 1.95 11.53 29.16
N GLY A 114 3.17 11.53 28.65
CA GLY A 114 4.35 11.21 29.44
C GLY A 114 4.86 9.77 29.28
N GLU A 115 4.28 8.96 28.35
CA GLU A 115 4.90 7.68 28.04
C GLU A 115 6.26 7.91 27.36
N GLY A 116 7.31 7.31 27.89
CA GLY A 116 8.66 7.40 27.36
C GLY A 116 8.85 6.61 26.07
N GLY A 117 9.92 6.90 25.35
CA GLY A 117 10.30 6.20 24.12
C GLY A 117 11.63 5.47 24.24
N TYR A 118 12.01 4.79 23.15
CA TYR A 118 13.18 3.93 23.07
C TYR A 118 14.04 4.32 21.87
N ARG A 119 15.01 5.20 22.06
CA ARG A 119 15.83 5.75 20.98
C ARG A 119 16.59 4.71 20.16
N GLY A 120 16.82 3.53 20.73
CA GLY A 120 17.40 2.37 20.04
C GLY A 120 16.43 1.49 19.27
N ALA A 121 15.12 1.78 19.26
CA ALA A 121 14.11 0.90 18.67
C ALA A 121 14.40 0.52 17.20
N LEU A 122 14.98 1.44 16.43
CA LEU A 122 15.33 1.18 15.03
C LEU A 122 16.66 0.43 14.88
N SER A 123 17.70 0.77 15.64
CA SER A 123 19.09 0.45 15.35
C SER A 123 19.85 -0.32 16.43
N ALA A 124 19.22 -0.63 17.58
CA ALA A 124 19.88 -1.39 18.63
C ALA A 124 20.31 -2.76 18.12
N LYS A 125 21.59 -3.09 18.34
CA LYS A 125 22.14 -4.41 17.95
C LYS A 125 21.34 -5.52 18.62
N THR A 126 20.99 -6.54 17.89
CA THR A 126 20.22 -7.73 18.31
C THR A 126 18.74 -7.44 18.56
N TRP A 127 18.37 -6.28 19.09
CA TRP A 127 17.03 -6.01 19.59
C TRP A 127 16.26 -4.95 18.79
N GLY A 128 16.95 -4.18 17.94
CA GLY A 128 16.33 -3.14 17.10
C GLY A 128 15.67 -3.71 15.86
N PHE A 129 14.75 -2.95 15.30
CA PHE A 129 13.99 -3.32 14.11
C PHE A 129 14.88 -3.77 12.94
N SER A 130 16.00 -3.08 12.71
CA SER A 130 16.93 -3.41 11.63
C SER A 130 17.47 -4.83 11.75
N ASP A 131 17.91 -5.22 12.94
CA ASP A 131 18.45 -6.58 13.17
C ASP A 131 17.36 -7.64 13.15
N VAL A 132 16.27 -7.42 13.87
CA VAL A 132 15.20 -8.40 14.04
C VAL A 132 14.39 -8.60 12.76
N SER A 133 14.02 -7.53 12.09
CA SER A 133 13.00 -7.57 11.03
C SER A 133 13.54 -7.19 9.64
N PHE A 134 14.70 -6.54 9.55
CA PHE A 134 15.25 -6.05 8.29
C PHE A 134 16.55 -6.73 7.85
N LYS A 135 16.77 -7.98 8.32
CA LYS A 135 17.94 -8.82 8.01
C LYS A 135 19.27 -8.13 8.35
N SER A 136 19.32 -7.47 9.51
CA SER A 136 20.47 -6.69 10.01
C SER A 136 20.95 -5.59 9.05
N LYS A 137 20.09 -5.14 8.14
CA LYS A 137 20.40 -4.01 7.25
C LYS A 137 19.90 -2.71 7.89
N PRO A 138 20.72 -1.65 7.91
CA PRO A 138 20.25 -0.37 8.40
C PRO A 138 19.17 0.19 7.47
N ILE A 139 18.20 0.88 8.04
CA ILE A 139 17.26 1.69 7.27
C ILE A 139 18.03 2.88 6.70
N LYS A 140 17.97 3.03 5.38
CA LYS A 140 18.69 4.07 4.64
C LYS A 140 17.76 5.24 4.34
N ARG A 141 18.35 6.40 4.20
CA ARG A 141 17.70 7.61 3.70
C ARG A 141 18.73 8.40 2.90
N SER A 142 18.67 8.30 1.58
CA SER A 142 19.55 9.04 0.65
C SER A 142 18.97 10.38 0.22
N GLN A 143 17.65 10.53 0.32
CA GLN A 143 16.92 11.74 -0.05
C GLN A 143 16.58 12.57 1.20
N GLU A 144 16.83 13.87 1.15
CA GLU A 144 16.32 14.78 2.19
C GLU A 144 14.81 14.94 2.09
N TYR A 145 14.17 15.24 3.22
CA TYR A 145 12.74 15.52 3.23
C TYR A 145 12.45 16.90 2.63
N GLY A 146 11.48 16.96 1.76
CA GLY A 146 11.03 18.17 1.07
C GLY A 146 9.68 17.95 0.43
N THR A 147 9.60 18.04 -0.90
CA THR A 147 8.41 17.83 -1.72
C THR A 147 8.60 16.75 -2.79
N TYR A 148 9.72 16.06 -2.75
CA TYR A 148 10.15 15.12 -3.78
C TYR A 148 9.08 14.07 -4.11
N VAL A 149 8.44 13.50 -3.09
CA VAL A 149 7.44 12.44 -3.29
C VAL A 149 6.21 12.99 -4.02
N MET A 150 5.71 14.15 -3.62
CA MET A 150 4.55 14.76 -4.27
C MET A 150 4.83 15.21 -5.70
N GLU A 151 6.06 15.62 -6.00
CA GLU A 151 6.48 16.02 -7.35
C GLU A 151 6.65 14.82 -8.30
N ASN A 152 6.91 13.64 -7.75
CA ASN A 152 7.23 12.44 -8.52
C ASN A 152 6.21 11.31 -8.39
N ILE A 153 5.16 11.47 -7.58
CA ILE A 153 4.14 10.44 -7.40
C ILE A 153 3.26 10.30 -8.65
N LEU A 154 3.01 9.07 -9.06
CA LEU A 154 2.09 8.78 -10.15
C LEU A 154 0.70 8.46 -9.61
N PHE A 155 -0.32 9.11 -10.18
CA PHE A 155 -1.70 8.87 -9.82
C PHE A 155 -2.33 7.75 -10.67
N LYS A 156 -3.10 6.87 -10.05
CA LYS A 156 -3.90 5.84 -10.72
C LYS A 156 -5.23 6.42 -11.16
N ILE A 157 -5.24 7.22 -12.20
CA ILE A 157 -6.45 7.88 -12.68
C ILE A 157 -7.07 7.22 -13.92
N SER A 158 -6.33 6.32 -14.58
CA SER A 158 -6.80 5.71 -15.82
C SER A 158 -7.73 4.53 -15.57
N PHE A 159 -7.35 3.60 -14.69
CA PHE A 159 -8.11 2.37 -14.46
C PHE A 159 -8.17 2.04 -12.96
N PRO A 160 -9.30 1.50 -12.46
CA PRO A 160 -9.42 0.97 -11.09
C PRO A 160 -8.71 -0.38 -10.97
N ALA A 161 -7.41 -0.43 -11.20
CA ALA A 161 -6.56 -1.61 -11.21
C ALA A 161 -5.31 -1.36 -10.36
N GLU A 162 -4.70 -2.42 -9.86
CA GLU A 162 -3.42 -2.32 -9.13
C GLU A 162 -2.38 -1.57 -9.98
N PHE A 163 -1.54 -0.74 -9.33
CA PHE A 163 -0.67 0.22 -10.01
C PHE A 163 0.26 -0.43 -11.05
N HIS A 164 0.84 -1.58 -10.73
CA HIS A 164 1.76 -2.27 -11.64
C HIS A 164 1.08 -2.90 -12.87
N ALA A 165 -0.25 -2.96 -12.89
CA ALA A 165 -1.03 -3.48 -14.01
C ALA A 165 -1.48 -2.40 -15.01
N GLN A 166 -1.34 -1.11 -14.70
CA GLN A 166 -1.95 -0.02 -15.49
C GLN A 166 -1.61 -0.09 -16.97
N THR A 167 -0.33 -0.22 -17.33
CA THR A 167 0.11 -0.31 -18.74
C THR A 167 -0.31 -1.61 -19.42
N ALA A 168 -0.36 -2.72 -18.69
CA ALA A 168 -0.83 -3.99 -19.24
C ALA A 168 -2.36 -3.98 -19.48
N VAL A 169 -3.12 -3.32 -18.61
CA VAL A 169 -4.55 -3.08 -18.81
C VAL A 169 -4.78 -2.20 -20.03
N GLU A 170 -4.04 -1.11 -20.17
CA GLU A 170 -4.11 -0.21 -21.33
C GLU A 170 -3.84 -0.96 -22.63
N ALA A 171 -2.80 -1.82 -22.66
CA ALA A 171 -2.51 -2.67 -23.79
C ALA A 171 -3.66 -3.65 -24.11
N GLY A 172 -4.26 -4.26 -23.07
CA GLY A 172 -5.42 -5.13 -23.20
C GLY A 172 -6.63 -4.43 -23.82
N ILE A 173 -6.94 -3.22 -23.35
CA ILE A 173 -8.02 -2.38 -23.91
C ILE A 173 -7.74 -2.04 -25.37
N SER A 174 -6.51 -1.66 -25.69
CA SER A 174 -6.11 -1.33 -27.07
C SER A 174 -6.24 -2.53 -28.03
N LEU A 175 -6.10 -3.74 -27.52
CA LEU A 175 -6.24 -4.96 -28.29
C LEU A 175 -7.69 -5.45 -28.41
N HIS A 176 -8.59 -4.97 -27.56
CA HIS A 176 -9.99 -5.40 -27.54
C HIS A 176 -10.65 -5.29 -28.92
N GLU A 177 -10.61 -4.14 -29.56
CA GLU A 177 -11.24 -3.90 -30.85
C GLU A 177 -10.78 -4.89 -31.95
N LYS A 178 -9.55 -5.34 -31.87
CA LYS A 178 -8.96 -6.29 -32.83
C LYS A 178 -9.37 -7.74 -32.56
N TYR A 179 -9.59 -8.10 -31.31
CA TYR A 179 -9.72 -9.48 -30.88
C TYR A 179 -11.07 -9.84 -30.26
N ARG A 180 -11.95 -8.90 -29.97
CA ARG A 180 -13.25 -9.16 -29.29
C ARG A 180 -14.10 -10.26 -29.93
N ASP A 181 -14.09 -10.34 -31.28
CA ASP A 181 -14.83 -11.36 -32.03
C ASP A 181 -14.03 -12.64 -32.31
N LYS A 182 -12.86 -12.79 -31.69
CA LYS A 182 -11.90 -13.88 -31.92
C LYS A 182 -11.28 -14.39 -30.61
N LEU A 183 -11.90 -14.12 -29.47
CA LEU A 183 -11.37 -14.50 -28.15
C LEU A 183 -11.20 -16.03 -28.05
N ASP A 184 -12.11 -16.80 -28.67
CA ASP A 184 -12.06 -18.25 -28.77
C ASP A 184 -10.85 -18.79 -29.55
N LYS A 185 -10.21 -17.96 -30.35
CA LYS A 185 -9.02 -18.29 -31.15
C LYS A 185 -7.71 -17.97 -30.47
N ILE A 186 -7.74 -17.32 -29.30
CA ILE A 186 -6.54 -17.00 -28.55
C ILE A 186 -6.07 -18.25 -27.79
N SER A 187 -4.93 -18.78 -28.17
CA SER A 187 -4.33 -19.96 -27.52
C SER A 187 -3.52 -19.61 -26.28
N SER A 188 -2.87 -18.44 -26.28
CA SER A 188 -2.05 -17.97 -25.16
C SER A 188 -1.89 -16.46 -25.20
N ILE A 189 -1.64 -15.87 -24.03
CA ILE A 189 -1.29 -14.47 -23.86
C ILE A 189 0.05 -14.43 -23.12
N GLU A 190 1.06 -13.86 -23.74
CA GLU A 190 2.35 -13.59 -23.14
C GLU A 190 2.44 -12.12 -22.76
N VAL A 191 2.87 -11.85 -21.54
CA VAL A 191 2.96 -10.49 -21.00
C VAL A 191 4.39 -10.23 -20.56
N GLU A 192 5.06 -9.32 -21.24
CA GLU A 192 6.34 -8.78 -20.82
C GLU A 192 6.10 -7.52 -19.98
N THR A 193 6.56 -7.52 -18.74
CA THR A 193 6.32 -6.44 -17.79
C THR A 193 7.46 -6.31 -16.77
N GLN A 194 7.38 -5.30 -15.93
CA GLN A 194 8.36 -5.01 -14.89
C GLN A 194 8.40 -6.07 -13.77
N GLU A 195 9.58 -6.31 -13.21
CA GLU A 195 9.79 -7.28 -12.12
C GLU A 195 8.81 -7.11 -10.94
N PRO A 196 8.52 -5.89 -10.44
CA PRO A 196 7.54 -5.72 -9.37
C PRO A 196 6.14 -6.23 -9.73
N ALA A 197 5.68 -6.09 -10.96
CA ALA A 197 4.39 -6.63 -11.40
C ALA A 197 4.37 -8.16 -11.27
N VAL A 198 5.40 -8.81 -11.79
CA VAL A 198 5.52 -10.28 -11.70
C VAL A 198 5.54 -10.73 -10.25
N ARG A 199 6.35 -10.11 -9.41
CA ARG A 199 6.50 -10.49 -7.99
C ARG A 199 5.28 -10.20 -7.13
N ILE A 200 4.53 -9.13 -7.43
CA ILE A 200 3.45 -8.64 -6.55
C ILE A 200 2.08 -9.13 -7.00
N ILE A 201 1.80 -9.12 -8.31
CA ILE A 201 0.45 -9.32 -8.83
C ILE A 201 0.32 -10.44 -9.88
N SER A 202 1.39 -11.14 -10.26
CA SER A 202 1.25 -12.35 -11.07
C SER A 202 0.76 -13.50 -10.20
N LYS A 203 -0.43 -14.02 -10.51
CA LYS A 203 -1.09 -15.06 -9.73
C LYS A 203 -1.65 -16.13 -10.63
N THR A 204 -1.66 -17.36 -10.13
CA THR A 204 -2.29 -18.52 -10.76
C THR A 204 -3.27 -19.16 -9.78
N GLY A 205 -4.30 -19.81 -10.31
CA GLY A 205 -5.30 -20.50 -9.51
C GLY A 205 -6.56 -19.67 -9.25
N PRO A 206 -7.48 -20.19 -8.41
CA PRO A 206 -8.76 -19.55 -8.14
C PRO A 206 -8.62 -18.20 -7.46
N LEU A 207 -9.45 -17.24 -7.83
CA LEU A 207 -9.56 -15.93 -7.24
C LEU A 207 -10.83 -15.86 -6.38
N HIS A 208 -10.66 -15.80 -5.07
CA HIS A 208 -11.76 -16.02 -4.13
C HIS A 208 -12.55 -14.75 -3.75
N ASN A 209 -11.99 -13.58 -4.01
CA ASN A 209 -12.61 -12.33 -3.58
C ASN A 209 -12.17 -11.15 -4.45
N TYR A 210 -12.81 -10.02 -4.21
CA TYR A 210 -12.50 -8.75 -4.88
C TYR A 210 -11.01 -8.38 -4.84
N ALA A 211 -10.38 -8.52 -3.66
CA ALA A 211 -8.98 -8.16 -3.46
C ALA A 211 -8.01 -9.10 -4.19
N ASP A 212 -8.38 -10.35 -4.42
CA ASP A 212 -7.61 -11.26 -5.27
C ASP A 212 -7.64 -10.83 -6.73
N ARG A 213 -8.82 -10.43 -7.22
CA ARG A 213 -9.04 -10.05 -8.62
C ARG A 213 -8.35 -8.75 -8.98
N ASP A 214 -8.47 -7.72 -8.16
CA ASP A 214 -7.81 -6.43 -8.40
C ASP A 214 -6.28 -6.45 -8.19
N HIS A 215 -5.75 -7.58 -7.69
CA HIS A 215 -4.32 -7.88 -7.53
C HIS A 215 -3.86 -9.09 -8.35
N CYS A 216 -4.57 -9.43 -9.41
CA CYS A 216 -4.18 -10.47 -10.36
C CYS A 216 -3.97 -9.89 -11.74
N LEU A 217 -2.69 -9.83 -12.19
CA LEU A 217 -2.32 -9.28 -13.48
C LEU A 217 -3.08 -9.96 -14.62
N GLN A 218 -3.13 -11.29 -14.61
CA GLN A 218 -3.80 -12.11 -15.60
C GLN A 218 -5.29 -11.80 -15.69
N TYR A 219 -5.95 -11.66 -14.55
CA TYR A 219 -7.37 -11.34 -14.48
C TYR A 219 -7.65 -9.94 -15.06
N MET A 220 -6.89 -8.94 -14.66
CA MET A 220 -7.09 -7.56 -15.12
C MET A 220 -6.89 -7.41 -16.64
N ILE A 221 -5.90 -8.12 -17.20
CA ILE A 221 -5.67 -8.15 -18.67
C ILE A 221 -6.83 -8.88 -19.37
N ALA A 222 -7.28 -10.01 -18.84
CA ALA A 222 -8.40 -10.74 -19.40
C ALA A 222 -9.68 -9.89 -19.46
N ILE A 223 -10.01 -9.18 -18.37
CA ILE A 223 -11.14 -8.24 -18.32
C ILE A 223 -10.97 -7.14 -19.38
N ALA A 224 -9.80 -6.54 -19.48
CA ALA A 224 -9.51 -5.50 -20.46
C ALA A 224 -9.70 -6.01 -21.92
N LEU A 225 -9.27 -7.21 -22.20
CA LEU A 225 -9.43 -7.84 -23.53
C LEU A 225 -10.90 -8.19 -23.84
N ILE A 226 -11.64 -8.68 -22.85
CA ILE A 226 -13.05 -9.14 -23.02
C ILE A 226 -13.99 -7.95 -23.16
N TYR A 227 -13.86 -6.94 -22.30
CA TYR A 227 -14.82 -5.86 -22.20
C TYR A 227 -14.38 -4.55 -22.86
N GLY A 228 -13.10 -4.38 -23.18
CA GLY A 228 -12.56 -3.12 -23.68
C GLY A 228 -12.49 -2.01 -22.62
N GLU A 229 -12.77 -2.35 -21.37
CA GLU A 229 -12.77 -1.45 -20.23
C GLU A 229 -12.43 -2.22 -18.94
N VAL A 230 -12.00 -1.50 -17.91
CA VAL A 230 -11.86 -2.05 -16.55
C VAL A 230 -12.55 -1.11 -15.58
N GLU A 231 -13.60 -1.61 -14.93
CA GLU A 231 -14.38 -0.87 -13.94
C GLU A 231 -14.47 -1.66 -12.62
N ALA A 232 -14.87 -0.97 -11.54
CA ALA A 232 -15.02 -1.60 -10.23
C ALA A 232 -16.01 -2.79 -10.24
N LYS A 233 -17.06 -2.73 -11.05
CA LYS A 233 -18.04 -3.83 -11.23
C LYS A 233 -17.39 -5.14 -11.68
N HIS A 234 -16.29 -5.07 -12.46
CA HIS A 234 -15.61 -6.24 -13.01
C HIS A 234 -14.88 -7.08 -11.95
N TYR A 235 -14.75 -6.59 -10.73
CA TYR A 235 -14.16 -7.34 -9.61
C TYR A 235 -15.21 -8.02 -8.71
N GLN A 236 -16.51 -7.81 -8.97
CA GLN A 236 -17.59 -8.38 -8.17
C GLN A 236 -17.84 -9.86 -8.50
N ASP A 237 -18.37 -10.60 -7.53
CA ASP A 237 -18.60 -12.06 -7.67
C ASP A 237 -19.64 -12.42 -8.74
N CYS A 238 -20.61 -11.55 -8.99
CA CYS A 238 -21.68 -11.82 -9.97
C CYS A 238 -21.18 -12.01 -11.40
N LEU A 239 -20.03 -11.45 -11.78
CA LEU A 239 -19.48 -11.65 -13.12
C LEU A 239 -18.83 -13.02 -13.34
N LEU A 240 -18.39 -13.69 -12.27
CA LEU A 240 -17.81 -15.04 -12.36
C LEU A 240 -18.88 -16.09 -12.71
N TYR A 241 -20.15 -15.81 -12.39
CA TYR A 241 -21.28 -16.71 -12.68
C TYR A 241 -21.96 -16.44 -14.04
N THR A 242 -21.68 -15.31 -14.67
CA THR A 242 -22.28 -14.91 -15.96
C THR A 242 -21.35 -15.10 -17.15
N SER A 243 -20.06 -15.29 -16.92
CA SER A 243 -19.12 -15.65 -18.00
C SER A 243 -19.19 -17.16 -18.23
N PRO A 244 -19.46 -17.61 -19.47
CA PRO A 244 -19.45 -19.04 -19.77
C PRO A 244 -18.06 -19.61 -19.44
N SER A 245 -18.05 -20.58 -18.54
CA SER A 245 -16.82 -21.32 -18.25
C SER A 245 -16.40 -22.06 -19.52
N PRO A 246 -15.10 -22.10 -19.85
CA PRO A 246 -14.61 -22.95 -20.94
C PRO A 246 -14.97 -24.44 -20.79
N ARG A 247 -15.53 -24.84 -19.63
CA ARG A 247 -16.02 -26.20 -19.36
C ARG A 247 -17.50 -26.42 -19.69
N ASP A 248 -18.27 -25.34 -19.92
CA ASP A 248 -19.71 -25.43 -20.20
C ASP A 248 -20.04 -25.52 -21.70
N SER A 249 -19.01 -25.57 -22.55
CA SER A 249 -19.12 -25.84 -24.00
C SER A 249 -18.83 -27.33 -24.28
N ARG A 250 -19.67 -28.24 -23.74
CA ARG A 250 -19.75 -29.61 -24.22
C ARG A 250 -21.19 -29.96 -24.59
#